data_63e22ec782badb622ea06ec701b0789c
#
_entry.id   63e22ec782badb622ea06ec701b0789c
#
_cell.length_a   1.000
_cell.length_b   1.000
_cell.length_c   1.000
_cell.angle_alpha   90.00
_cell.angle_beta   90.00
_cell.angle_gamma   90.00
#
_symmetry.space_group_name_H-M   'P 1'
#
loop_
_entity.id
_entity.type
_entity.pdbx_description
1 polymer ?
#
loop_
_entity_poly.entity_id
_entity_poly.type
_entity_poly.pdbx_seq_one_letter_code
_entity_poly.pdbx_strand_id
1 'polypeptide(L)'
;SLPEKKQNLYGEPELDMSADGAATAQQVRYVESFETTGGETNINYHATGPKGGTNYVDATEGNLLTVKQGETFTLKIKGHEGKDDLRFCFGRGWIDLKGDYKFEPGTIDQNGEELFTIGQLRKGVKENVNPGQTLQVRIPADAKRGMTRMRIVFSDAWFPGALLPTGKFNKGFAIDFAVKITGDNKERETPKSTRDEGTAEQPEGLSTSTSITSFAGEASTLVQTSKDLKFSNVEKAWIFGVEGSLVKVLDNPQQYEIKSLPKGIYLVKMLNNNVIRTQKVVIK
;
A
#
# COMPACT_ATOMS: atom_id res chain seq x y z
N SER A 1 15.20 -14.62 31.70
CA SER A 1 15.00 -13.40 30.88
C SER A 1 14.15 -13.76 29.71
N LEU A 2 13.06 -13.03 29.51
CA LEU A 2 12.24 -13.14 28.30
C LEU A 2 13.13 -12.77 27.09
N PRO A 3 13.04 -13.49 25.96
CA PRO A 3 13.78 -13.11 24.77
C PRO A 3 13.39 -11.69 24.35
N GLU A 4 14.38 -10.85 24.10
CA GLU A 4 14.15 -9.52 23.55
C GLU A 4 13.30 -9.64 22.29
N LYS A 5 12.15 -8.95 22.27
CA LYS A 5 11.27 -8.89 21.10
C LYS A 5 12.08 -8.24 19.97
N LYS A 6 12.42 -9.02 18.95
CA LYS A 6 13.18 -8.54 17.79
C LYS A 6 12.42 -7.37 17.18
N GLN A 7 13.06 -6.21 17.12
CA GLN A 7 12.40 -4.99 16.59
C GLN A 7 11.95 -5.22 15.15
N ASN A 8 10.68 -4.91 14.87
CA ASN A 8 10.16 -4.95 13.52
C ASN A 8 10.55 -3.67 12.79
N LEU A 9 11.58 -3.74 11.95
CA LEU A 9 12.11 -2.60 11.21
C LEU A 9 11.12 -2.03 10.18
N TYR A 10 10.12 -2.80 9.77
CA TYR A 10 9.06 -2.35 8.84
C TYR A 10 7.96 -1.54 9.53
N GLY A 11 7.99 -1.39 10.86
CA GLY A 11 6.88 -0.85 11.64
C GLY A 11 5.69 -1.83 11.67
N GLU A 12 4.81 -1.66 12.64
CA GLU A 12 3.60 -2.48 12.79
C GLU A 12 2.38 -1.66 12.36
N PRO A 13 1.47 -2.22 11.53
CA PRO A 13 0.18 -1.60 11.28
C PRO A 13 -0.69 -1.62 12.54
N GLU A 14 -1.51 -0.61 12.73
CA GLU A 14 -2.41 -0.50 13.87
C GLU A 14 -3.87 -0.46 13.43
N LEU A 15 -4.75 -1.17 14.14
CA LEU A 15 -6.18 -1.06 13.95
C LEU A 15 -6.72 0.15 14.70
N ASP A 16 -7.52 0.96 14.03
CA ASP A 16 -8.29 2.02 14.69
C ASP A 16 -9.50 1.42 15.42
N MET A 17 -9.41 1.34 16.74
CA MET A 17 -10.45 0.81 17.62
C MET A 17 -11.49 1.86 18.02
N SER A 18 -11.34 3.11 17.60
CA SER A 18 -12.32 4.18 17.86
C SER A 18 -13.54 4.10 16.95
N ALA A 19 -13.44 3.38 15.83
CA ALA A 19 -14.52 3.25 14.87
C ALA A 19 -15.63 2.32 15.38
N ASP A 20 -16.87 2.68 15.10
CA ASP A 20 -18.04 1.85 15.42
C ASP A 20 -17.91 0.46 14.82
N GLY A 21 -18.17 -0.56 15.63
CA GLY A 21 -18.09 -1.96 15.21
C GLY A 21 -16.67 -2.52 15.09
N ALA A 22 -15.62 -1.77 15.46
CA ALA A 22 -14.24 -2.24 15.38
C ALA A 22 -13.99 -3.52 16.19
N ALA A 23 -14.53 -3.60 17.39
CA ALA A 23 -14.39 -4.79 18.24
C ALA A 23 -15.03 -6.04 17.61
N THR A 24 -16.18 -5.90 16.96
CA THR A 24 -16.85 -7.00 16.26
C THR A 24 -16.06 -7.37 14.98
N ALA A 25 -15.65 -6.39 14.20
CA ALA A 25 -14.87 -6.61 12.99
C ALA A 25 -13.55 -7.34 13.28
N GLN A 26 -12.90 -7.01 14.37
CA GLN A 26 -11.65 -7.64 14.81
C GLN A 26 -11.77 -9.15 15.03
N GLN A 27 -12.96 -9.66 15.37
CA GLN A 27 -13.20 -11.08 15.59
C GLN A 27 -13.36 -11.87 14.29
N VAL A 28 -13.79 -11.23 13.21
CA VAL A 28 -14.16 -11.90 11.94
C VAL A 28 -13.30 -11.47 10.75
N ARG A 29 -12.62 -10.32 10.82
CA ARG A 29 -11.81 -9.80 9.73
C ARG A 29 -10.36 -10.25 9.85
N TYR A 30 -10.08 -11.46 9.38
CA TYR A 30 -8.73 -12.01 9.31
C TYR A 30 -8.56 -12.91 8.08
N VAL A 31 -7.31 -13.08 7.66
CA VAL A 31 -6.94 -14.03 6.61
C VAL A 31 -7.01 -15.43 7.20
N GLU A 32 -7.89 -16.27 6.67
CA GLU A 32 -8.06 -17.66 7.09
C GLU A 32 -6.96 -18.55 6.54
N SER A 33 -6.60 -18.37 5.26
CA SER A 33 -5.49 -19.09 4.64
C SER A 33 -4.71 -18.22 3.66
N PHE A 34 -3.42 -18.48 3.59
CA PHE A 34 -2.52 -17.89 2.61
C PHE A 34 -1.51 -18.94 2.17
N GLU A 35 -1.55 -19.28 0.89
CA GLU A 35 -0.72 -20.33 0.32
C GLU A 35 0.02 -19.81 -0.90
N THR A 36 1.26 -20.25 -1.11
CA THR A 36 2.02 -19.98 -2.33
C THR A 36 2.43 -21.26 -3.02
N THR A 37 2.62 -21.18 -4.32
CA THR A 37 3.19 -22.25 -5.16
C THR A 37 4.11 -21.64 -6.20
N GLY A 38 5.08 -22.43 -6.69
CA GLY A 38 6.05 -21.97 -7.69
C GLY A 38 7.36 -21.46 -7.09
N GLY A 39 7.48 -21.35 -5.78
CA GLY A 39 8.74 -21.10 -5.11
C GLY A 39 9.51 -22.38 -4.79
N GLU A 40 10.78 -22.25 -4.50
CA GLU A 40 11.62 -23.34 -3.97
C GLU A 40 11.11 -23.79 -2.59
N THR A 41 10.73 -22.84 -1.74
CA THR A 41 9.89 -23.07 -0.56
C THR A 41 8.64 -22.24 -0.66
N ASN A 42 7.54 -22.70 -0.09
CA ASN A 42 6.24 -22.07 -0.22
C ASN A 42 5.58 -21.87 1.14
N ILE A 43 4.80 -20.79 1.24
CA ILE A 43 3.97 -20.49 2.41
C ILE A 43 2.75 -21.43 2.39
N ASN A 44 2.42 -21.96 3.56
CA ASN A 44 1.19 -22.72 3.79
C ASN A 44 0.61 -22.28 5.16
N TYR A 45 0.01 -21.10 5.18
CA TYR A 45 -0.52 -20.50 6.39
C TYR A 45 -2.01 -20.77 6.52
N HIS A 46 -2.41 -21.25 7.70
CA HIS A 46 -3.79 -21.39 8.11
C HIS A 46 -3.98 -20.79 9.50
N ALA A 47 -4.93 -19.87 9.62
CA ALA A 47 -5.24 -19.23 10.88
C ALA A 47 -5.89 -20.22 11.85
N THR A 48 -5.54 -20.15 13.12
CA THR A 48 -6.17 -20.91 14.21
C THR A 48 -7.37 -20.19 14.83
N GLY A 49 -7.84 -19.14 14.17
CA GLY A 49 -8.93 -18.28 14.62
C GLY A 49 -8.46 -16.85 14.95
N PRO A 50 -9.39 -15.96 15.29
CA PRO A 50 -9.03 -14.61 15.69
C PRO A 50 -8.15 -14.66 16.94
N LYS A 51 -6.95 -14.14 16.85
CA LYS A 51 -6.06 -14.05 18.01
C LYS A 51 -6.48 -12.85 18.85
N GLY A 52 -7.43 -13.06 19.71
CA GLY A 52 -8.05 -12.13 20.67
C GLY A 52 -7.40 -10.76 20.76
N GLY A 53 -7.97 -9.76 20.11
CA GLY A 53 -7.52 -8.39 20.18
C GLY A 53 -6.36 -7.99 19.28
N THR A 54 -5.75 -8.88 18.49
CA THR A 54 -4.69 -8.51 17.55
C THR A 54 -5.24 -8.38 16.14
N ASN A 55 -4.98 -7.23 15.55
CA ASN A 55 -5.27 -6.90 14.16
C ASN A 55 -4.04 -7.09 13.24
N TYR A 56 -2.90 -7.42 13.83
CA TYR A 56 -1.65 -7.69 13.13
C TYR A 56 -1.07 -9.05 13.55
N VAL A 57 -0.71 -9.85 12.57
CA VAL A 57 -0.08 -11.16 12.75
C VAL A 57 1.30 -11.14 12.11
N ASP A 58 2.34 -11.32 12.91
CA ASP A 58 3.67 -11.64 12.39
C ASP A 58 3.77 -13.15 12.19
N ALA A 59 3.59 -13.59 10.93
CA ALA A 59 3.68 -14.98 10.52
C ALA A 59 5.01 -15.30 9.82
N THR A 60 6.05 -14.53 10.07
CA THR A 60 7.36 -14.72 9.43
C THR A 60 8.07 -15.99 9.91
N GLU A 61 7.78 -16.49 11.10
CA GLU A 61 8.29 -17.76 11.58
C GLU A 61 7.48 -18.92 10.99
N GLY A 62 8.18 -19.89 10.39
CA GLY A 62 7.57 -21.10 9.83
C GLY A 62 6.83 -20.90 8.49
N ASN A 63 6.82 -19.70 7.95
CA ASN A 63 6.15 -19.38 6.68
C ASN A 63 7.14 -18.60 5.79
N LEU A 64 7.89 -19.32 4.97
CA LEU A 64 8.91 -18.78 4.09
C LEU A 64 8.60 -19.10 2.63
N LEU A 65 8.48 -18.05 1.81
CA LEU A 65 8.54 -18.14 0.37
C LEU A 65 9.99 -17.94 -0.10
N THR A 66 10.56 -18.92 -0.80
CA THR A 66 11.83 -18.74 -1.52
C THR A 66 11.55 -18.71 -3.00
N VAL A 67 11.90 -17.63 -3.67
CA VAL A 67 11.62 -17.39 -5.08
C VAL A 67 12.80 -16.72 -5.76
N LYS A 68 13.06 -17.08 -7.02
CA LYS A 68 14.18 -16.56 -7.79
C LYS A 68 13.80 -15.26 -8.51
N GLN A 69 14.78 -14.36 -8.66
CA GLN A 69 14.65 -13.18 -9.52
C GLN A 69 14.15 -13.57 -10.93
N GLY A 70 13.18 -12.81 -11.45
CA GLY A 70 12.57 -13.05 -12.76
C GLY A 70 11.53 -14.17 -12.80
N GLU A 71 11.38 -14.96 -11.74
CA GLU A 71 10.39 -16.04 -11.67
C GLU A 71 9.04 -15.55 -11.18
N THR A 72 8.02 -16.34 -11.48
CA THR A 72 6.63 -16.09 -11.08
C THR A 72 6.21 -17.12 -10.04
N PHE A 73 5.60 -16.67 -8.98
CA PHE A 73 4.89 -17.53 -8.04
C PHE A 73 3.39 -17.24 -8.07
N THR A 74 2.62 -18.20 -7.63
CA THR A 74 1.17 -18.06 -7.46
C THR A 74 0.85 -17.97 -5.97
N LEU A 75 0.02 -17.02 -5.58
CA LEU A 75 -0.53 -16.95 -4.24
C LEU A 75 -2.04 -17.20 -4.26
N LYS A 76 -2.52 -17.86 -3.23
CA LYS A 76 -3.93 -18.01 -2.91
C LYS A 76 -4.18 -17.40 -1.55
N ILE A 77 -5.17 -16.53 -1.47
CA ILE A 77 -5.56 -15.87 -0.24
C ILE A 77 -7.06 -16.04 -0.02
N LYS A 78 -7.45 -16.42 1.17
CA LYS A 78 -8.84 -16.53 1.60
C LYS A 78 -9.05 -15.86 2.94
N GLY A 79 -10.07 -15.02 3.05
CA GLY A 79 -10.52 -14.45 4.31
C GLY A 79 -11.47 -15.40 5.04
N HIS A 80 -11.54 -15.26 6.35
CA HIS A 80 -12.54 -15.93 7.15
C HIS A 80 -13.95 -15.43 6.79
N GLU A 81 -14.90 -16.35 6.68
CA GLU A 81 -16.29 -16.01 6.37
C GLU A 81 -17.08 -15.76 7.65
N GLY A 82 -17.77 -14.64 7.71
CA GLY A 82 -18.62 -14.30 8.83
C GLY A 82 -19.45 -13.04 8.56
N LYS A 83 -20.27 -12.66 9.50
CA LYS A 83 -20.98 -11.39 9.41
C LYS A 83 -19.98 -10.25 9.53
N ASP A 84 -19.96 -9.32 8.57
CA ASP A 84 -19.08 -8.15 8.55
C ASP A 84 -17.58 -8.50 8.40
N ASP A 85 -17.28 -9.50 7.58
CA ASP A 85 -15.94 -10.02 7.32
C ASP A 85 -15.11 -9.16 6.32
N LEU A 86 -14.00 -9.72 5.80
CA LEU A 86 -13.11 -9.03 4.88
C LEU A 86 -13.74 -8.64 3.53
N ARG A 87 -14.96 -9.11 3.21
CA ARG A 87 -15.69 -8.64 2.02
C ARG A 87 -15.96 -7.15 2.03
N PHE A 88 -15.97 -6.53 3.20
CA PHE A 88 -16.19 -5.10 3.37
C PHE A 88 -14.88 -4.30 3.39
N CYS A 89 -13.76 -4.94 3.06
CA CYS A 89 -12.44 -4.33 3.07
C CYS A 89 -11.82 -4.21 1.69
N PHE A 90 -10.93 -3.25 1.53
CA PHE A 90 -9.86 -3.32 0.55
C PHE A 90 -8.69 -4.12 1.13
N GLY A 91 -8.04 -4.91 0.28
CA GLY A 91 -6.80 -5.57 0.58
C GLY A 91 -5.69 -5.13 -0.37
N ARG A 92 -4.50 -4.95 0.15
CA ARG A 92 -3.31 -4.67 -0.64
C ARG A 92 -2.11 -5.45 -0.10
N GLY A 93 -1.28 -5.96 -0.98
CA GLY A 93 -0.07 -6.66 -0.64
C GLY A 93 1.17 -5.93 -1.14
N TRP A 94 2.27 -6.01 -0.40
CA TRP A 94 3.58 -5.49 -0.77
C TRP A 94 4.67 -6.51 -0.46
N ILE A 95 5.78 -6.38 -1.18
CA ILE A 95 7.03 -7.06 -0.88
C ILE A 95 8.17 -6.06 -1.01
N ASP A 96 9.03 -5.96 0.00
CA ASP A 96 10.23 -5.12 -0.08
C ASP A 96 11.25 -5.75 -1.04
N LEU A 97 11.31 -5.23 -2.24
CA LEU A 97 12.19 -5.70 -3.31
C LEU A 97 13.56 -4.99 -3.32
N LYS A 98 13.67 -3.88 -2.58
CA LYS A 98 14.91 -3.12 -2.43
C LYS A 98 15.71 -3.53 -1.20
N GLY A 99 15.07 -4.20 -0.23
CA GLY A 99 15.68 -4.62 1.03
C GLY A 99 16.08 -3.44 1.92
N ASP A 100 15.28 -2.38 1.91
CA ASP A 100 15.52 -1.15 2.67
C ASP A 100 14.56 -0.98 3.86
N TYR A 101 13.77 -2.03 4.16
CA TYR A 101 12.77 -2.06 5.23
C TYR A 101 11.59 -1.11 5.02
N LYS A 102 11.31 -0.77 3.78
CA LYS A 102 10.15 0.02 3.35
C LYS A 102 9.35 -0.74 2.30
N PHE A 103 8.14 -0.29 2.10
CA PHE A 103 7.29 -0.77 1.02
C PHE A 103 6.97 0.41 0.11
N GLU A 104 7.52 0.39 -1.10
CA GLU A 104 7.35 1.47 -2.06
C GLU A 104 5.96 1.43 -2.70
N PRO A 105 5.33 2.61 -2.88
CA PRO A 105 4.04 2.69 -3.55
C PRO A 105 4.16 2.35 -5.04
N GLY A 106 3.04 1.95 -5.62
CA GLY A 106 2.95 1.55 -7.02
C GLY A 106 3.22 0.08 -7.26
N THR A 107 2.76 -0.42 -8.40
CA THR A 107 2.88 -1.82 -8.77
C THR A 107 4.31 -2.20 -9.17
N ILE A 108 4.62 -3.48 -9.14
CA ILE A 108 5.95 -4.00 -9.47
C ILE A 108 6.39 -3.59 -10.89
N ASP A 109 5.49 -3.62 -11.86
CA ASP A 109 5.73 -3.19 -13.24
C ASP A 109 5.99 -1.68 -13.39
N GLN A 110 5.63 -0.89 -12.39
CA GLN A 110 5.90 0.55 -12.29
C GLN A 110 7.07 0.87 -11.35
N ASN A 111 7.95 -0.09 -11.10
CA ASN A 111 9.06 0.00 -10.14
C ASN A 111 8.64 0.19 -8.67
N GLY A 112 7.38 -0.05 -8.36
CA GLY A 112 6.89 -0.12 -7.00
C GLY A 112 7.05 -1.52 -6.41
N GLU A 113 6.38 -1.76 -5.29
CA GLU A 113 6.46 -3.00 -4.53
C GLU A 113 5.10 -3.59 -4.19
N GLU A 114 4.03 -3.05 -4.78
CA GLU A 114 2.68 -3.58 -4.62
C GLU A 114 2.51 -4.85 -5.46
N LEU A 115 2.15 -5.93 -4.78
CA LEU A 115 1.89 -7.23 -5.39
C LEU A 115 0.51 -7.29 -6.02
N PHE A 116 -0.48 -6.76 -5.31
CA PHE A 116 -1.89 -6.78 -5.68
C PHE A 116 -2.69 -5.73 -4.92
N THR A 117 -3.83 -5.39 -5.49
CA THR A 117 -4.94 -4.74 -4.80
C THR A 117 -6.17 -5.61 -4.98
N ILE A 118 -6.75 -6.08 -3.89
CA ILE A 118 -8.02 -6.78 -3.89
C ILE A 118 -9.10 -5.76 -3.62
N GLY A 119 -10.01 -5.61 -4.57
CA GLY A 119 -11.07 -4.62 -4.53
C GLY A 119 -12.10 -4.97 -3.50
N GLN A 120 -12.67 -3.92 -2.97
CA GLN A 120 -13.81 -3.98 -2.15
C GLN A 120 -15.10 -4.14 -2.91
N LEU A 121 -16.01 -4.70 -2.19
CA LEU A 121 -17.37 -4.76 -2.55
C LEU A 121 -18.15 -3.50 -2.25
N ARG A 122 -18.22 -2.64 -3.25
CA ARG A 122 -19.51 -1.95 -3.45
C ARG A 122 -20.45 -2.93 -4.16
N LYS A 123 -21.77 -2.78 -3.90
CA LYS A 123 -22.83 -3.56 -4.54
C LYS A 123 -22.51 -3.81 -6.02
N GLY A 124 -22.25 -5.09 -6.37
CA GLY A 124 -21.93 -5.51 -7.73
C GLY A 124 -20.45 -5.74 -8.05
N VAL A 125 -19.51 -5.44 -7.17
CA VAL A 125 -18.10 -5.80 -7.34
C VAL A 125 -17.88 -7.22 -6.84
N LYS A 126 -17.32 -8.08 -7.69
CA LYS A 126 -17.18 -9.52 -7.40
C LYS A 126 -15.82 -9.89 -6.81
N GLU A 127 -14.88 -8.98 -6.79
CA GLU A 127 -13.52 -9.23 -6.34
C GLU A 127 -13.41 -9.02 -4.84
N ASN A 128 -13.43 -10.10 -4.12
CA ASN A 128 -13.17 -10.09 -2.68
C ASN A 128 -12.35 -11.32 -2.30
N VAL A 129 -11.83 -11.30 -1.09
CA VAL A 129 -11.01 -12.37 -0.57
C VAL A 129 -11.84 -13.62 -0.19
N ASN A 130 -13.13 -13.49 -0.15
CA ASN A 130 -14.09 -14.58 0.05
C ASN A 130 -14.93 -14.77 -1.23
N PRO A 131 -14.90 -15.93 -1.87
CA PRO A 131 -14.46 -17.27 -1.44
C PRO A 131 -12.97 -17.54 -1.60
N GLY A 132 -12.17 -16.58 -2.01
CA GLY A 132 -10.74 -16.71 -2.19
C GLY A 132 -10.29 -16.12 -3.52
N GLN A 133 -9.05 -15.68 -3.58
CA GLN A 133 -8.40 -15.13 -4.76
C GLN A 133 -7.14 -15.90 -5.07
N THR A 134 -6.88 -16.09 -6.36
CA THR A 134 -5.62 -16.66 -6.86
C THR A 134 -4.95 -15.64 -7.76
N LEU A 135 -3.73 -15.28 -7.45
CA LEU A 135 -2.98 -14.23 -8.11
C LEU A 135 -1.60 -14.74 -8.51
N GLN A 136 -1.10 -14.28 -9.65
CA GLN A 136 0.28 -14.54 -10.09
C GLN A 136 1.12 -13.30 -9.89
N VAL A 137 2.30 -13.48 -9.31
CA VAL A 137 3.24 -12.41 -9.02
C VAL A 137 4.59 -12.76 -9.62
N ARG A 138 5.14 -11.88 -10.45
CA ARG A 138 6.47 -12.01 -11.00
C ARG A 138 7.44 -11.17 -10.18
N ILE A 139 8.51 -11.80 -9.68
CA ILE A 139 9.61 -11.09 -9.03
C ILE A 139 10.48 -10.42 -10.10
N PRO A 140 10.76 -9.13 -10.00
CA PRO A 140 11.66 -8.46 -10.94
C PRO A 140 13.05 -9.11 -10.99
N ALA A 141 13.67 -9.11 -12.17
CA ALA A 141 15.01 -9.67 -12.35
C ALA A 141 16.09 -8.90 -11.59
N ASP A 142 15.80 -7.66 -11.20
CA ASP A 142 16.68 -6.76 -10.46
C ASP A 142 16.32 -6.61 -8.98
N ALA A 143 15.36 -7.41 -8.47
CA ALA A 143 15.01 -7.40 -7.05
C ALA A 143 16.24 -7.76 -6.19
N LYS A 144 16.41 -7.10 -5.04
CA LYS A 144 17.53 -7.36 -4.14
C LYS A 144 17.44 -8.77 -3.58
N ARG A 145 18.53 -9.52 -3.68
CA ARG A 145 18.64 -10.87 -3.10
C ARG A 145 18.76 -10.82 -1.59
N GLY A 146 18.25 -11.85 -0.96
CA GLY A 146 18.34 -12.01 0.49
C GLY A 146 16.97 -12.17 1.14
N MET A 147 16.99 -12.11 2.47
CA MET A 147 15.75 -12.16 3.25
C MET A 147 15.05 -10.83 3.21
N THR A 148 13.76 -10.87 2.95
CA THR A 148 12.87 -9.72 2.93
C THR A 148 11.51 -10.08 3.53
N ARG A 149 10.54 -9.18 3.41
CA ARG A 149 9.21 -9.32 3.99
C ARG A 149 8.13 -9.03 2.96
N MET A 150 7.07 -9.80 3.06
CA MET A 150 5.80 -9.54 2.39
C MET A 150 4.79 -9.15 3.45
N ARG A 151 4.02 -8.08 3.19
CA ARG A 151 2.95 -7.59 4.05
C ARG A 151 1.65 -7.50 3.29
N ILE A 152 0.57 -7.93 3.91
CA ILE A 152 -0.78 -7.80 3.40
C ILE A 152 -1.60 -7.03 4.42
N VAL A 153 -2.31 -6.01 3.98
CA VAL A 153 -3.17 -5.17 4.82
C VAL A 153 -4.56 -5.12 4.22
N PHE A 154 -5.56 -5.27 5.07
CA PHE A 154 -6.96 -5.00 4.78
C PHE A 154 -7.45 -3.83 5.62
N SER A 155 -8.21 -2.94 5.02
CA SER A 155 -8.89 -1.85 5.72
C SER A 155 -10.32 -1.72 5.22
N ASP A 156 -11.21 -1.24 6.09
CA ASP A 156 -12.62 -1.02 5.76
C ASP A 156 -12.74 -0.17 4.49
N ALA A 157 -13.59 -0.62 3.62
CA ALA A 157 -13.75 -0.04 2.31
C ALA A 157 -14.39 1.34 2.26
N TRP A 158 -15.01 1.76 3.34
CA TRP A 158 -15.48 3.13 3.48
C TRP A 158 -14.34 4.14 3.56
N PHE A 159 -13.10 3.67 3.75
CA PHE A 159 -11.88 4.48 3.83
C PHE A 159 -10.83 4.07 2.77
N PRO A 160 -11.17 4.05 1.47
CA PRO A 160 -10.35 3.43 0.43
C PRO A 160 -8.96 4.04 0.25
N GLY A 161 -8.70 5.16 0.84
CA GLY A 161 -7.44 5.82 0.64
C GLY A 161 -6.44 5.69 1.76
N ALA A 162 -6.80 4.98 2.79
CA ALA A 162 -5.94 4.79 3.96
C ALA A 162 -5.18 3.46 3.94
N LEU A 163 -5.23 2.70 2.83
CA LEU A 163 -4.55 1.43 2.72
C LEU A 163 -3.07 1.62 2.44
N LEU A 164 -2.34 1.82 3.53
CA LEU A 164 -0.89 1.98 3.57
C LEU A 164 -0.26 0.75 4.24
N PRO A 165 0.99 0.43 3.94
CA PRO A 165 1.68 -0.70 4.56
C PRO A 165 1.97 -0.49 6.05
N THR A 166 1.95 0.75 6.52
CA THR A 166 2.18 1.14 7.92
C THR A 166 1.18 2.19 8.38
N GLY A 167 1.01 2.36 9.68
CA GLY A 167 0.11 3.34 10.28
C GLY A 167 -1.22 2.74 10.69
N LYS A 168 -2.20 3.61 10.94
CA LYS A 168 -3.53 3.21 11.40
C LYS A 168 -4.44 2.90 10.23
N PHE A 169 -5.20 1.81 10.34
CA PHE A 169 -6.25 1.46 9.41
C PHE A 169 -7.53 1.06 10.18
N ASN A 170 -8.65 1.24 9.50
CA ASN A 170 -9.96 1.11 10.13
C ASN A 170 -10.50 -0.31 9.98
N LYS A 171 -10.86 -0.93 11.08
CA LYS A 171 -11.59 -2.21 11.13
C LYS A 171 -11.04 -3.27 10.17
N GLY A 172 -9.73 -3.40 10.11
CA GLY A 172 -9.06 -4.27 9.15
C GLY A 172 -8.20 -5.34 9.79
N PHE A 173 -7.23 -5.80 9.02
CA PHE A 173 -6.31 -6.86 9.41
C PHE A 173 -5.00 -6.72 8.64
N ALA A 174 -3.89 -7.09 9.25
CA ALA A 174 -2.61 -7.16 8.58
C ALA A 174 -1.84 -8.43 8.94
N ILE A 175 -1.04 -8.93 8.00
CA ILE A 175 -0.21 -10.10 8.19
C ILE A 175 1.10 -9.97 7.43
N ASP A 176 2.19 -10.41 8.06
CA ASP A 176 3.53 -10.45 7.47
C ASP A 176 4.01 -11.88 7.28
N PHE A 177 4.72 -12.11 6.16
CA PHE A 177 5.40 -13.36 5.84
C PHE A 177 6.87 -13.11 5.49
N ALA A 178 7.72 -14.10 5.74
CA ALA A 178 9.10 -14.07 5.31
C ALA A 178 9.24 -14.45 3.84
N VAL A 179 10.11 -13.73 3.12
CA VAL A 179 10.46 -14.02 1.74
C VAL A 179 11.97 -14.05 1.60
N LYS A 180 12.48 -15.02 0.84
CA LYS A 180 13.87 -15.08 0.40
C LYS A 180 13.94 -14.97 -1.10
N ILE A 181 14.61 -13.93 -1.59
CA ILE A 181 14.84 -13.74 -3.02
C ILE A 181 16.22 -14.32 -3.36
N THR A 182 16.26 -15.22 -4.33
CA THR A 182 17.47 -15.87 -4.84
C THR A 182 17.73 -15.46 -6.29
N GLY A 183 18.87 -15.82 -6.86
CA GLY A 183 19.24 -15.57 -8.27
C GLY A 183 20.68 -15.10 -8.42
N ASP A 184 21.11 -14.95 -9.68
CA ASP A 184 22.50 -14.63 -10.03
C ASP A 184 22.66 -13.21 -10.59
N ASN A 185 21.57 -12.46 -10.77
CA ASN A 185 21.54 -11.18 -11.47
C ASN A 185 21.72 -9.97 -10.55
N LYS A 186 21.86 -8.81 -11.18
CA LYS A 186 22.16 -7.53 -10.53
C LYS A 186 21.13 -7.16 -9.47
N GLU A 187 21.62 -6.65 -8.34
CA GLU A 187 20.79 -6.03 -7.31
C GLU A 187 20.25 -4.68 -7.79
N ARG A 188 19.04 -4.32 -7.39
CA ARG A 188 18.54 -2.94 -7.51
C ARG A 188 19.50 -2.02 -6.77
N GLU A 189 20.12 -1.09 -7.47
CA GLU A 189 20.97 -0.09 -6.82
C GLU A 189 20.11 0.81 -5.93
N THR A 190 20.36 0.77 -4.64
CA THR A 190 19.94 1.83 -3.75
C THR A 190 20.70 3.09 -4.17
N PRO A 191 20.05 4.25 -4.30
CA PRO A 191 20.77 5.51 -4.53
C PRO A 191 21.79 5.66 -3.40
N LYS A 192 23.07 5.57 -3.71
CA LYS A 192 24.14 5.85 -2.76
C LYS A 192 23.96 7.29 -2.32
N SER A 193 23.64 7.50 -1.05
CA SER A 193 23.84 8.79 -0.41
C SER A 193 25.34 9.05 -0.42
N THR A 194 25.80 9.77 -1.43
CA THR A 194 27.15 10.35 -1.42
C THR A 194 27.16 11.47 -0.39
N ARG A 195 27.48 11.11 0.84
CA ARG A 195 28.09 12.04 1.77
C ARG A 195 29.57 12.00 1.48
N ASP A 196 30.02 12.83 0.55
CA ASP A 196 31.41 13.24 0.50
C ASP A 196 31.65 14.29 1.60
N GLU A 197 32.37 13.88 2.62
CA GLU A 197 33.10 14.82 3.49
C GLU A 197 34.38 15.20 2.75
N GLY A 198 34.48 16.43 2.32
CA GLY A 198 35.70 16.91 1.66
C GLY A 198 35.63 18.38 1.29
N THR A 199 36.08 19.24 2.26
CA THR A 199 36.82 20.50 2.10
C THR A 199 36.35 21.54 1.08
N ALA A 200 36.14 22.75 1.61
CA ALA A 200 35.85 23.98 0.93
C ALA A 200 36.83 24.36 -0.17
N GLU A 201 36.29 24.86 -1.28
CA GLU A 201 36.77 26.02 -2.03
C GLU A 201 35.71 26.44 -3.05
N GLN A 202 35.19 27.66 -2.93
CA GLN A 202 34.44 28.32 -3.99
C GLN A 202 35.41 28.81 -5.09
N PRO A 203 34.99 28.82 -6.37
CA PRO A 203 34.57 30.07 -6.94
C PRO A 203 33.31 29.98 -7.84
N GLU A 204 32.80 31.17 -8.05
CA GLU A 204 31.59 31.58 -8.73
C GLU A 204 31.40 31.09 -10.17
N GLY A 205 30.11 30.88 -10.53
CA GLY A 205 29.59 31.16 -11.86
C GLY A 205 29.44 29.97 -12.77
N LEU A 206 28.29 29.48 -12.96
CA LEU A 206 27.52 29.33 -14.20
C LEU A 206 26.36 28.35 -14.02
N SER A 207 25.19 28.89 -14.17
CA SER A 207 23.95 28.11 -14.33
C SER A 207 24.04 27.18 -15.52
N THR A 208 23.95 25.86 -15.28
CA THR A 208 23.56 24.90 -16.29
C THR A 208 22.51 23.97 -15.70
N SER A 209 21.27 24.22 -16.09
CA SER A 209 20.16 23.30 -15.87
C SER A 209 20.40 22.00 -16.63
N THR A 210 20.75 20.95 -15.94
CA THR A 210 20.74 19.60 -16.53
C THR A 210 19.31 19.08 -16.43
N SER A 211 18.60 19.13 -17.55
CA SER A 211 17.30 18.51 -17.70
C SER A 211 17.46 16.99 -17.66
N ILE A 212 17.03 16.39 -16.56
CA ILE A 212 16.79 14.95 -16.48
C ILE A 212 15.46 14.72 -17.19
N THR A 213 15.50 14.19 -18.39
CA THR A 213 14.34 13.66 -19.09
C THR A 213 13.88 12.37 -18.36
N SER A 214 13.07 12.53 -17.35
CA SER A 214 12.27 11.43 -16.83
C SER A 214 11.07 11.26 -17.75
N PHE A 215 10.90 10.09 -18.32
CA PHE A 215 9.63 9.63 -18.89
C PHE A 215 8.65 9.38 -17.71
N ALA A 216 8.20 10.45 -17.10
CA ALA A 216 7.07 10.45 -16.18
C ALA A 216 5.97 11.22 -16.89
N GLY A 217 4.84 10.58 -17.14
CA GLY A 217 3.62 11.29 -17.49
C GLY A 217 3.44 12.45 -16.51
N GLU A 218 3.00 13.59 -17.00
CA GLU A 218 2.87 14.81 -16.19
C GLU A 218 2.11 14.51 -14.89
N ALA A 219 2.70 14.93 -13.78
CA ALA A 219 2.15 14.66 -12.46
C ALA A 219 0.78 15.32 -12.29
N SER A 220 -0.18 14.60 -11.69
CA SER A 220 -1.46 15.20 -11.30
C SER A 220 -1.25 16.37 -10.34
N THR A 221 -1.88 17.50 -10.62
CA THR A 221 -1.82 18.69 -9.78
C THR A 221 -3.21 19.21 -9.45
N LEU A 222 -3.31 19.84 -8.29
CA LEU A 222 -4.50 20.54 -7.82
C LEU A 222 -4.10 21.92 -7.34
N VAL A 223 -4.73 22.93 -7.92
CA VAL A 223 -4.59 24.34 -7.50
C VAL A 223 -5.93 24.83 -6.96
N GLN A 224 -5.93 25.29 -5.71
CA GLN A 224 -7.08 25.93 -5.10
C GLN A 224 -7.03 27.42 -5.38
N THR A 225 -8.11 27.95 -5.94
CA THR A 225 -8.39 29.38 -6.07
C THR A 225 -9.44 29.81 -5.05
N SER A 226 -9.80 31.09 -5.04
CA SER A 226 -10.89 31.58 -4.16
C SER A 226 -12.28 31.04 -4.54
N LYS A 227 -12.45 30.50 -5.76
CA LYS A 227 -13.73 30.04 -6.29
C LYS A 227 -13.74 28.55 -6.66
N ASP A 228 -12.60 28.00 -7.02
CA ASP A 228 -12.51 26.71 -7.67
C ASP A 228 -11.32 25.86 -7.19
N LEU A 229 -11.48 24.56 -7.33
CA LEU A 229 -10.40 23.59 -7.42
C LEU A 229 -10.11 23.35 -8.89
N LYS A 230 -8.89 23.59 -9.35
CA LYS A 230 -8.43 23.33 -10.72
C LYS A 230 -7.52 22.11 -10.73
N PHE A 231 -7.85 21.18 -11.61
CA PHE A 231 -7.15 19.91 -11.75
C PHE A 231 -6.38 19.88 -13.06
N SER A 232 -5.20 19.29 -13.07
CA SER A 232 -4.44 18.99 -14.28
C SER A 232 -3.92 17.56 -14.19
N ASN A 233 -4.04 16.82 -15.27
CA ASN A 233 -3.63 15.42 -15.36
C ASN A 233 -4.28 14.55 -14.27
N VAL A 234 -5.59 14.63 -14.14
CA VAL A 234 -6.38 13.88 -13.17
C VAL A 234 -7.49 13.13 -13.88
N GLU A 235 -7.44 11.81 -13.84
CA GLU A 235 -8.48 10.94 -14.39
C GLU A 235 -9.68 10.85 -13.46
N LYS A 236 -9.43 10.84 -12.16
CA LYS A 236 -10.48 10.77 -11.15
C LYS A 236 -10.04 11.47 -9.86
N ALA A 237 -10.98 12.18 -9.25
CA ALA A 237 -10.77 12.79 -7.95
C ALA A 237 -11.89 12.43 -6.98
N TRP A 238 -11.51 12.28 -5.71
CA TRP A 238 -12.44 12.09 -4.59
C TRP A 238 -12.19 13.19 -3.57
N ILE A 239 -13.26 13.83 -3.13
CA ILE A 239 -13.23 14.84 -2.09
C ILE A 239 -13.82 14.22 -0.82
N PHE A 240 -13.03 14.21 0.25
CA PHE A 240 -13.42 13.69 1.56
C PHE A 240 -13.47 14.81 2.59
N GLY A 241 -14.42 14.77 3.51
CA GLY A 241 -14.38 15.55 4.73
C GLY A 241 -13.25 15.09 5.65
N VAL A 242 -12.88 15.91 6.62
CA VAL A 242 -11.81 15.61 7.58
C VAL A 242 -12.11 14.36 8.44
N GLU A 243 -13.38 14.06 8.64
CA GLU A 243 -13.88 12.85 9.29
C GLU A 243 -13.85 11.60 8.40
N GLY A 244 -13.39 11.73 7.15
CA GLY A 244 -13.28 10.64 6.19
C GLY A 244 -14.53 10.36 5.36
N SER A 245 -15.61 11.13 5.54
CA SER A 245 -16.82 11.00 4.71
C SER A 245 -16.53 11.39 3.26
N LEU A 246 -16.98 10.58 2.31
CA LEU A 246 -16.89 10.91 0.88
C LEU A 246 -17.95 11.96 0.52
N VAL A 247 -17.50 13.14 0.13
CA VAL A 247 -18.36 14.28 -0.22
C VAL A 247 -18.69 14.30 -1.71
N LYS A 248 -17.66 14.05 -2.56
CA LYS A 248 -17.82 14.12 -4.02
C LYS A 248 -16.84 13.21 -4.74
N VAL A 249 -17.29 12.66 -5.87
CA VAL A 249 -16.45 11.99 -6.87
C VAL A 249 -16.52 12.77 -8.16
N LEU A 250 -15.38 12.98 -8.79
CA LEU A 250 -15.24 13.71 -10.05
C LEU A 250 -14.49 12.81 -11.04
N ASP A 251 -15.03 12.62 -12.23
CA ASP A 251 -14.38 11.87 -13.30
C ASP A 251 -13.80 12.88 -14.31
N ASN A 252 -12.52 12.70 -14.66
CA ASN A 252 -11.76 13.59 -15.55
C ASN A 252 -11.93 15.09 -15.22
N PRO A 253 -11.77 15.49 -13.94
CA PRO A 253 -12.06 16.85 -13.55
C PRO A 253 -11.04 17.82 -14.12
N GLN A 254 -11.54 18.96 -14.62
CA GLN A 254 -10.71 20.12 -14.96
C GLN A 254 -10.89 21.23 -13.90
N GLN A 255 -12.11 21.37 -13.41
CA GLN A 255 -12.51 22.40 -12.47
C GLN A 255 -13.69 21.95 -11.61
N TYR A 256 -13.71 22.38 -10.34
CA TYR A 256 -14.83 22.15 -9.44
C TYR A 256 -15.07 23.39 -8.56
N GLU A 257 -16.30 23.93 -8.58
CA GLU A 257 -16.66 25.13 -7.82
C GLU A 257 -16.73 24.85 -6.31
N ILE A 258 -15.89 25.52 -5.52
CA ILE A 258 -15.81 25.31 -4.07
C ILE A 258 -17.03 25.82 -3.28
N LYS A 259 -17.84 26.72 -3.88
CA LYS A 259 -19.09 27.20 -3.25
C LYS A 259 -20.10 26.08 -2.95
N SER A 260 -19.97 24.94 -3.62
CA SER A 260 -20.77 23.74 -3.37
C SER A 260 -20.32 22.93 -2.17
N LEU A 261 -19.17 23.28 -1.56
CA LEU A 261 -18.65 22.65 -0.36
C LEU A 261 -18.87 23.56 0.84
N PRO A 262 -19.37 23.04 1.98
CA PRO A 262 -19.37 23.76 3.25
C PRO A 262 -17.96 24.22 3.63
N LYS A 263 -17.87 25.26 4.46
CA LYS A 263 -16.59 25.68 5.04
C LYS A 263 -16.00 24.55 5.86
N GLY A 264 -14.72 24.27 5.68
CA GLY A 264 -14.07 23.16 6.35
C GLY A 264 -12.77 22.73 5.71
N ILE A 265 -12.23 21.66 6.26
CA ILE A 265 -11.01 20.99 5.75
C ILE A 265 -11.44 19.76 4.95
N TYR A 266 -10.84 19.60 3.79
CA TYR A 266 -11.09 18.48 2.89
C TYR A 266 -9.78 17.83 2.47
N LEU A 267 -9.83 16.53 2.22
CA LEU A 267 -8.77 15.78 1.57
C LEU A 267 -9.21 15.44 0.14
N VAL A 268 -8.48 15.90 -0.83
CA VAL A 268 -8.72 15.63 -2.24
C VAL A 268 -7.71 14.59 -2.72
N LYS A 269 -8.21 13.44 -3.13
CA LYS A 269 -7.41 12.39 -3.76
C LYS A 269 -7.57 12.46 -5.25
N MET A 270 -6.47 12.34 -5.96
CA MET A 270 -6.40 12.43 -7.40
C MET A 270 -5.72 11.19 -7.95
N LEU A 271 -6.35 10.53 -8.89
CA LEU A 271 -5.81 9.41 -9.64
C LEU A 271 -5.37 9.90 -11.02
N ASN A 272 -4.17 9.53 -11.41
CA ASN A 272 -3.68 9.63 -12.78
C ASN A 272 -2.68 8.50 -13.05
N ASN A 273 -2.87 7.75 -14.16
CA ASN A 273 -2.00 6.63 -14.53
C ASN A 273 -1.72 5.68 -13.37
N ASN A 274 -2.76 5.28 -12.64
CA ASN A 274 -2.70 4.44 -11.43
C ASN A 274 -1.90 5.02 -10.24
N VAL A 275 -1.49 6.28 -10.31
CA VAL A 275 -0.84 6.98 -9.19
C VAL A 275 -1.88 7.81 -8.45
N ILE A 276 -1.96 7.62 -7.13
CA ILE A 276 -2.85 8.41 -6.26
C ILE A 276 -2.02 9.46 -5.53
N ARG A 277 -2.46 10.72 -5.64
CA ARG A 277 -1.94 11.84 -4.85
C ARG A 277 -3.04 12.38 -3.97
N THR A 278 -2.68 12.83 -2.78
CA THR A 278 -3.63 13.43 -1.83
C THR A 278 -3.17 14.83 -1.49
N GLN A 279 -4.10 15.78 -1.53
CA GLN A 279 -3.85 17.17 -1.16
C GLN A 279 -4.92 17.65 -0.18
N LYS A 280 -4.49 18.37 0.86
CA LYS A 280 -5.39 19.05 1.80
C LYS A 280 -5.88 20.35 1.18
N VAL A 281 -7.17 20.61 1.29
CA VAL A 281 -7.87 21.81 0.82
C VAL A 281 -8.62 22.43 2.00
N VAL A 282 -8.58 23.74 2.13
CA VAL A 282 -9.27 24.48 3.20
C VAL A 282 -10.28 25.44 2.56
N ILE A 283 -11.56 25.21 2.78
CA ILE A 283 -12.63 26.10 2.33
C ILE A 283 -12.97 27.07 3.47
N LYS A 284 -12.77 28.37 3.24
CA LYS A 284 -12.96 29.45 4.22
C LYS A 284 -14.32 30.12 4.13
#